data_b11c0ee87de20abfacc77160c3b4ca84
#
_entry.id   b11c0ee87de20abfacc77160c3b4ca84
#
_cell.length_a   1.000
_cell.length_b   1.000
_cell.length_c   1.000
_cell.angle_alpha   90.00
_cell.angle_beta   90.00
_cell.angle_gamma   90.00
#
_symmetry.space_group_name_H-M   'P 1'
#
loop_
_entity.id
_entity.type
_entity.pdbx_description
1 polymer ?
#
loop_
_entity_poly.entity_id
_entity_poly.type
_entity_poly.pdbx_seq_one_letter_code
_entity_poly.pdbx_strand_id
1 'polypeptide(L)'
;MQVYLVGGAVRDALLGLPVKERDWVVVGSTRDELLRLKYKEVGRDFPVFLHPDSHEEYALARRERKTSPGYRGFAVEFGPEVTLEQDLARRDLTINAIAQAGDGSFIDPFGGQRDLKARVLRHVSPAFVEDPVRILRLARFAARFVPLGFQVAPETMALMRQMVEQGEVDALVAERVWQETEKALREAGASVFFRVLREAGALKIVFPEINALFG
;
A
#
# COMPACT_ATOMS: atom_id res chain seq x y z
N MET A 1 -22.05 11.59 -1.41
CA MET A 1 -20.83 11.05 -2.07
C MET A 1 -19.73 12.09 -2.00
N GLN A 2 -18.56 11.72 -1.51
CA GLN A 2 -17.34 12.53 -1.50
C GLN A 2 -16.23 11.75 -2.19
N VAL A 3 -15.36 12.44 -2.92
CA VAL A 3 -14.30 11.82 -3.73
C VAL A 3 -12.96 12.42 -3.35
N TYR A 4 -11.96 11.57 -3.17
CA TYR A 4 -10.62 11.95 -2.76
C TYR A 4 -9.56 11.29 -3.64
N LEU A 5 -8.60 12.07 -4.13
CA LEU A 5 -7.38 11.52 -4.72
C LEU A 5 -6.53 10.94 -3.59
N VAL A 6 -5.96 9.74 -3.77
CA VAL A 6 -5.27 9.04 -2.69
C VAL A 6 -3.98 8.35 -3.14
N GLY A 7 -3.17 7.95 -2.19
CA GLY A 7 -2.09 7.00 -2.40
C GLY A 7 -0.92 7.54 -3.22
N GLY A 8 -0.52 6.77 -4.22
CA GLY A 8 0.66 7.05 -5.04
C GLY A 8 0.64 8.41 -5.73
N ALA A 9 -0.51 8.83 -6.23
CA ALA A 9 -0.67 10.11 -6.91
C ALA A 9 -0.40 11.30 -5.99
N VAL A 10 -0.98 11.29 -4.79
CA VAL A 10 -0.78 12.36 -3.79
C VAL A 10 0.67 12.38 -3.31
N ARG A 11 1.23 11.22 -2.97
CA ARG A 11 2.64 11.09 -2.57
C ARG A 11 3.59 11.62 -3.63
N ASP A 12 3.44 11.17 -4.87
CA ASP A 12 4.36 11.53 -5.95
C ASP A 12 4.26 13.02 -6.29
N ALA A 13 3.05 13.61 -6.28
CA ALA A 13 2.85 15.05 -6.43
C ALA A 13 3.55 15.86 -5.32
N LEU A 14 3.42 15.44 -4.04
CA LEU A 14 4.08 16.08 -2.91
C LEU A 14 5.62 15.96 -2.95
N LEU A 15 6.14 14.92 -3.61
CA LEU A 15 7.58 14.74 -3.86
C LEU A 15 8.08 15.46 -5.12
N GLY A 16 7.20 16.11 -5.90
CA GLY A 16 7.56 16.71 -7.20
C GLY A 16 7.89 15.68 -8.28
N LEU A 17 7.43 14.43 -8.11
CA LEU A 17 7.61 13.35 -9.07
C LEU A 17 6.45 13.31 -10.08
N PRO A 18 6.67 12.78 -11.30
CA PRO A 18 5.60 12.60 -12.27
C PRO A 18 4.50 11.66 -11.73
N VAL A 19 3.26 12.14 -11.75
CA VAL A 19 2.08 11.32 -11.42
C VAL A 19 1.68 10.54 -12.66
N LYS A 20 1.75 9.20 -12.60
CA LYS A 20 1.44 8.31 -13.73
C LYS A 20 -0.01 7.83 -13.71
N GLU A 21 -0.50 7.47 -12.53
CA GLU A 21 -1.83 6.91 -12.31
C GLU A 21 -2.51 7.67 -11.19
N ARG A 22 -3.82 7.79 -11.25
CA ARG A 22 -4.63 8.44 -10.23
C ARG A 22 -5.67 7.48 -9.71
N ASP A 23 -5.58 7.22 -8.41
CA ASP A 23 -6.53 6.39 -7.67
C ASP A 23 -7.44 7.29 -6.85
N TRP A 24 -8.74 7.05 -6.97
CA TRP A 24 -9.75 7.81 -6.25
C TRP A 24 -10.48 6.93 -5.24
N VAL A 25 -10.72 7.46 -4.05
CA VAL A 25 -11.58 6.84 -3.04
C VAL A 25 -12.91 7.59 -2.96
N VAL A 26 -13.98 6.82 -3.01
CA VAL A 26 -15.35 7.32 -2.90
C VAL A 26 -15.91 6.98 -1.53
N VAL A 27 -16.30 8.00 -0.77
CA VAL A 27 -16.86 7.88 0.59
C VAL A 27 -18.34 8.27 0.56
N GLY A 28 -19.16 7.59 1.36
CA GLY A 28 -20.59 7.90 1.49
C GLY A 28 -21.39 7.57 0.23
N SER A 29 -21.02 6.50 -0.47
CA SER A 29 -21.71 6.02 -1.68
C SER A 29 -21.84 4.50 -1.67
N THR A 30 -22.63 3.97 -2.60
CA THR A 30 -22.83 2.55 -2.80
C THR A 30 -22.45 2.13 -4.22
N ARG A 31 -22.26 0.81 -4.40
CA ARG A 31 -22.03 0.20 -5.72
C ARG A 31 -23.13 0.61 -6.72
N ASP A 32 -24.40 0.51 -6.30
CA ASP A 32 -25.54 0.80 -7.16
C ASP A 32 -25.63 2.29 -7.54
N GLU A 33 -25.17 3.18 -6.66
CA GLU A 33 -25.10 4.60 -6.97
C GLU A 33 -24.04 4.86 -8.04
N LEU A 34 -22.85 4.28 -7.95
CA LEU A 34 -21.81 4.42 -8.97
C LEU A 34 -22.25 3.85 -10.33
N LEU A 35 -22.92 2.69 -10.32
CA LEU A 35 -23.46 2.11 -11.57
C LEU A 35 -24.52 3.01 -12.20
N ARG A 36 -25.42 3.64 -11.40
CA ARG A 36 -26.38 4.63 -11.91
C ARG A 36 -25.70 5.87 -12.51
N LEU A 37 -24.56 6.26 -11.96
CA LEU A 37 -23.72 7.34 -12.48
C LEU A 37 -22.83 6.90 -13.66
N LYS A 38 -23.10 5.71 -14.24
CA LYS A 38 -22.44 5.13 -15.41
C LYS A 38 -20.95 4.78 -15.20
N TYR A 39 -20.49 4.65 -13.96
CA TYR A 39 -19.18 4.06 -13.71
C TYR A 39 -19.19 2.59 -14.11
N LYS A 40 -18.10 2.11 -14.70
CA LYS A 40 -17.96 0.71 -15.15
C LYS A 40 -17.17 -0.09 -14.11
N GLU A 41 -17.80 -1.10 -13.51
CA GLU A 41 -17.14 -2.02 -12.58
C GLU A 41 -16.13 -2.93 -13.30
N VAL A 42 -14.90 -3.04 -12.76
CA VAL A 42 -13.80 -3.82 -13.36
C VAL A 42 -13.09 -4.74 -12.36
N GLY A 43 -13.28 -4.57 -11.06
CA GLY A 43 -12.66 -5.39 -10.03
C GLY A 43 -13.37 -6.76 -9.87
N ARG A 44 -12.59 -7.85 -9.74
CA ARG A 44 -13.13 -9.18 -9.41
C ARG A 44 -13.32 -9.39 -7.91
N ASP A 45 -12.30 -9.02 -7.14
CA ASP A 45 -12.28 -9.25 -5.69
C ASP A 45 -12.73 -8.02 -4.90
N PHE A 46 -12.61 -6.82 -5.48
CA PHE A 46 -13.00 -5.56 -4.87
C PHE A 46 -13.71 -4.67 -5.89
N PRO A 47 -14.73 -3.90 -5.46
CA PRO A 47 -15.45 -3.00 -6.34
C PRO A 47 -14.56 -1.80 -6.73
N VAL A 48 -13.86 -1.93 -7.84
CA VAL A 48 -13.15 -0.86 -8.55
C VAL A 48 -13.98 -0.47 -9.76
N PHE A 49 -14.11 0.81 -10.00
CA PHE A 49 -14.94 1.39 -11.04
C PHE A 49 -14.11 2.33 -11.91
N LEU A 50 -14.29 2.26 -13.22
CA LEU A 50 -13.73 3.25 -14.14
C LEU A 50 -14.71 4.41 -14.30
N HIS A 51 -14.20 5.63 -14.18
CA HIS A 51 -14.97 6.84 -14.45
C HIS A 51 -15.39 6.87 -15.93
N PRO A 52 -16.66 7.25 -16.24
CA PRO A 52 -17.20 7.16 -17.60
C PRO A 52 -16.39 7.96 -18.65
N ASP A 53 -15.84 9.09 -18.26
CA ASP A 53 -15.14 9.99 -19.20
C ASP A 53 -13.61 9.86 -19.10
N SER A 54 -13.04 9.92 -17.88
CA SER A 54 -11.58 9.92 -17.70
C SER A 54 -10.95 8.52 -17.69
N HIS A 55 -11.76 7.46 -17.47
CA HIS A 55 -11.31 6.08 -17.27
C HIS A 55 -10.35 5.87 -16.09
N GLU A 56 -10.22 6.86 -15.21
CA GLU A 56 -9.46 6.74 -13.96
C GLU A 56 -10.17 5.78 -12.99
N GLU A 57 -9.40 5.15 -12.10
CA GLU A 57 -9.91 4.16 -11.15
C GLU A 57 -10.50 4.80 -9.90
N TYR A 58 -11.73 4.42 -9.59
CA TYR A 58 -12.48 4.82 -8.40
C TYR A 58 -12.81 3.59 -7.58
N ALA A 59 -12.46 3.59 -6.30
CA ALA A 59 -12.80 2.51 -5.37
C ALA A 59 -13.69 3.04 -4.26
N LEU A 60 -14.72 2.28 -3.86
CA LEU A 60 -15.44 2.59 -2.64
C LEU A 60 -14.51 2.49 -1.44
N ALA A 61 -14.65 3.44 -0.50
CA ALA A 61 -13.96 3.36 0.78
C ALA A 61 -14.25 2.01 1.43
N ARG A 62 -13.22 1.36 1.94
CA ARG A 62 -13.34 0.03 2.53
C ARG A 62 -12.53 -0.09 3.82
N ARG A 63 -12.98 -0.96 4.70
CA ARG A 63 -12.22 -1.45 5.83
C ARG A 63 -12.00 -2.96 5.70
N GLU A 64 -10.87 -3.42 6.19
CA GLU A 64 -10.51 -4.83 6.21
C GLU A 64 -10.64 -5.32 7.65
N ARG A 65 -11.24 -6.51 7.83
CA ARG A 65 -11.35 -7.16 9.12
C ARG A 65 -10.77 -8.55 9.04
N LYS A 66 -9.76 -8.82 9.86
CA LYS A 66 -9.17 -10.16 9.94
C LYS A 66 -10.20 -11.15 10.50
N THR A 67 -10.47 -12.21 9.76
CA THR A 67 -11.40 -13.30 10.13
C THR A 67 -10.68 -14.60 10.39
N SER A 68 -9.46 -14.79 9.84
CA SER A 68 -8.60 -15.97 10.07
C SER A 68 -7.13 -15.63 9.71
N PRO A 69 -6.14 -16.48 10.08
CA PRO A 69 -4.75 -16.30 9.66
C PRO A 69 -4.58 -16.40 8.13
N GLY A 70 -3.61 -15.64 7.58
CA GLY A 70 -3.22 -15.67 6.18
C GLY A 70 -4.07 -14.78 5.26
N TYR A 71 -3.66 -14.68 3.98
CA TYR A 71 -4.20 -13.76 2.97
C TYR A 71 -5.71 -13.90 2.69
N ARG A 72 -6.29 -15.09 2.83
CA ARG A 72 -7.74 -15.33 2.62
C ARG A 72 -8.58 -15.06 3.88
N GLY A 73 -7.95 -14.65 4.96
CA GLY A 73 -8.59 -14.44 6.26
C GLY A 73 -9.14 -13.03 6.47
N PHE A 74 -9.50 -12.29 5.42
CA PHE A 74 -10.05 -10.95 5.54
C PHE A 74 -11.46 -10.86 4.98
N ALA A 75 -12.38 -10.33 5.78
CA ALA A 75 -13.63 -9.79 5.29
C ALA A 75 -13.39 -8.32 4.89
N VAL A 76 -13.70 -7.99 3.66
CA VAL A 76 -13.68 -6.61 3.19
C VAL A 76 -15.10 -6.06 3.32
N GLU A 77 -15.25 -5.00 4.07
CA GLU A 77 -16.50 -4.27 4.22
C GLU A 77 -16.37 -2.94 3.48
N PHE A 78 -17.32 -2.66 2.61
CA PHE A 78 -17.44 -1.39 1.89
C PHE A 78 -18.88 -0.92 1.93
N GLY A 79 -19.09 0.39 2.04
CA GLY A 79 -20.43 0.95 2.15
C GLY A 79 -20.37 2.42 2.56
N PRO A 80 -21.51 3.10 2.55
CA PRO A 80 -21.58 4.52 2.86
C PRO A 80 -21.16 4.88 4.28
N GLU A 81 -21.13 3.90 5.19
CA GLU A 81 -20.70 4.07 6.59
C GLU A 81 -19.19 4.03 6.77
N VAL A 82 -18.43 3.55 5.76
CA VAL A 82 -16.98 3.49 5.85
C VAL A 82 -16.39 4.88 5.63
N THR A 83 -15.62 5.34 6.61
CA THR A 83 -15.00 6.67 6.57
C THR A 83 -13.71 6.68 5.75
N LEU A 84 -13.29 7.87 5.30
CA LEU A 84 -11.99 8.04 4.66
C LEU A 84 -10.84 7.59 5.56
N GLU A 85 -10.89 7.94 6.84
CA GLU A 85 -9.84 7.57 7.81
C GLU A 85 -9.70 6.05 7.94
N GLN A 86 -10.81 5.31 7.95
CA GLN A 86 -10.78 3.84 7.97
C GLN A 86 -10.14 3.26 6.70
N ASP A 87 -10.40 3.85 5.51
CA ASP A 87 -9.73 3.42 4.28
C ASP A 87 -8.23 3.74 4.30
N LEU A 88 -7.84 4.89 4.82
CA LEU A 88 -6.44 5.27 4.94
C LEU A 88 -5.70 4.41 5.97
N ALA A 89 -6.35 4.04 7.09
CA ALA A 89 -5.76 3.24 8.18
C ALA A 89 -5.28 1.85 7.74
N ARG A 90 -5.95 1.23 6.75
CA ARG A 90 -5.61 -0.10 6.23
C ARG A 90 -4.44 -0.11 5.24
N ARG A 91 -3.95 1.06 4.81
CA ARG A 91 -2.86 1.16 3.84
C ARG A 91 -1.53 0.73 4.43
N ASP A 92 -0.57 0.47 3.56
CA ASP A 92 0.76 -0.03 3.94
C ASP A 92 1.62 1.02 4.66
N LEU A 93 1.83 2.19 4.05
CA LEU A 93 2.74 3.22 4.53
C LEU A 93 2.02 4.56 4.72
N THR A 94 2.45 5.33 5.73
CA THR A 94 1.93 6.68 6.01
C THR A 94 1.97 7.58 4.79
N ILE A 95 3.05 7.51 4.01
CA ILE A 95 3.22 8.29 2.77
C ILE A 95 2.23 7.91 1.66
N ASN A 96 1.57 6.75 1.76
CA ASN A 96 0.51 6.28 0.85
C ASN A 96 -0.89 6.48 1.46
N ALA A 97 -0.97 6.97 2.70
CA ALA A 97 -2.21 7.18 3.46
C ALA A 97 -2.57 8.67 3.58
N ILE A 98 -2.26 9.43 2.55
CA ILE A 98 -2.64 10.83 2.39
C ILE A 98 -3.72 10.91 1.34
N ALA A 99 -4.76 11.69 1.60
CA ALA A 99 -5.82 12.00 0.65
C ALA A 99 -5.82 13.49 0.29
N GLN A 100 -6.26 13.82 -0.92
CA GLN A 100 -6.49 15.18 -1.36
C GLN A 100 -7.95 15.34 -1.76
N ALA A 101 -8.61 16.34 -1.18
CA ALA A 101 -9.98 16.71 -1.52
C ALA A 101 -10.05 17.53 -2.82
N GLY A 102 -11.25 17.68 -3.35
CA GLY A 102 -11.47 18.43 -4.60
C GLY A 102 -11.14 19.93 -4.53
N ASP A 103 -11.09 20.51 -3.34
CA ASP A 103 -10.63 21.89 -3.09
C ASP A 103 -9.11 22.01 -2.96
N GLY A 104 -8.38 20.91 -3.11
CA GLY A 104 -6.92 20.83 -2.99
C GLY A 104 -6.40 20.63 -1.56
N SER A 105 -7.25 20.64 -0.54
CA SER A 105 -6.86 20.40 0.84
C SER A 105 -6.40 18.95 1.06
N PHE A 106 -5.42 18.74 1.95
CA PHE A 106 -4.93 17.41 2.30
C PHE A 106 -5.54 16.90 3.60
N ILE A 107 -5.95 15.63 3.60
CA ILE A 107 -6.40 14.89 4.77
C ILE A 107 -5.31 13.85 5.06
N ASP A 108 -4.63 14.02 6.21
CA ASP A 108 -3.44 13.25 6.58
C ASP A 108 -3.48 12.85 8.07
N PRO A 109 -4.37 11.94 8.46
CA PRO A 109 -4.56 11.56 9.86
C PRO A 109 -3.35 10.77 10.41
N PHE A 110 -2.50 10.22 9.55
CA PHE A 110 -1.37 9.36 9.95
C PHE A 110 0.00 10.02 9.79
N GLY A 111 0.05 11.31 9.43
CA GLY A 111 1.28 12.09 9.36
C GLY A 111 2.18 11.73 8.17
N GLY A 112 1.59 11.32 7.05
CA GLY A 112 2.32 10.96 5.84
C GLY A 112 3.12 12.12 5.26
N GLN A 113 2.60 13.36 5.31
CA GLN A 113 3.34 14.55 4.88
C GLN A 113 4.58 14.80 5.73
N ARG A 114 4.49 14.58 7.06
CA ARG A 114 5.64 14.66 7.97
C ARG A 114 6.69 13.62 7.60
N ASP A 115 6.27 12.37 7.35
CA ASP A 115 7.17 11.28 7.00
C ASP A 115 7.76 11.47 5.58
N LEU A 116 7.03 12.05 4.62
CA LEU A 116 7.57 12.50 3.32
C LEU A 116 8.68 13.52 3.49
N LYS A 117 8.46 14.55 4.31
CA LYS A 117 9.46 15.59 4.59
C LYS A 117 10.69 15.01 5.31
N ALA A 118 10.48 14.09 6.23
CA ALA A 118 11.54 13.41 6.98
C ALA A 118 12.21 12.29 6.16
N ARG A 119 11.66 11.93 5.00
CA ARG A 119 12.14 10.81 4.14
C ARG A 119 12.11 9.47 4.86
N VAL A 120 10.99 9.16 5.50
CA VAL A 120 10.79 7.95 6.31
C VAL A 120 9.71 7.07 5.69
N LEU A 121 9.98 5.77 5.60
CA LEU A 121 9.03 4.72 5.27
C LEU A 121 8.51 4.10 6.56
N ARG A 122 7.31 4.50 6.96
CA ARG A 122 6.64 4.07 8.20
C ARG A 122 5.33 3.37 7.87
N HIS A 123 5.04 2.27 8.56
CA HIS A 123 3.72 1.64 8.49
C HIS A 123 2.62 2.55 9.08
N VAL A 124 1.40 2.44 8.55
CA VAL A 124 0.28 3.31 8.97
C VAL A 124 -0.23 2.95 10.35
N SER A 125 -0.47 1.65 10.58
CA SER A 125 -1.16 1.14 11.75
C SER A 125 -0.77 -0.31 12.05
N PRO A 126 -1.20 -0.89 13.18
CA PRO A 126 -1.03 -2.32 13.45
C PRO A 126 -1.62 -3.24 12.38
N ALA A 127 -2.57 -2.76 11.57
CA ALA A 127 -3.11 -3.51 10.43
C ALA A 127 -2.03 -3.87 9.38
N PHE A 128 -0.83 -3.32 9.46
CA PHE A 128 0.30 -3.70 8.60
C PHE A 128 0.58 -5.21 8.63
N VAL A 129 0.42 -5.84 9.78
CA VAL A 129 0.66 -7.30 9.95
C VAL A 129 -0.36 -8.19 9.24
N GLU A 130 -1.48 -7.61 8.81
CA GLU A 130 -2.57 -8.37 8.20
C GLU A 130 -2.21 -8.95 6.84
N ASP A 131 -1.31 -8.32 6.09
CA ASP A 131 -0.88 -8.79 4.77
C ASP A 131 0.65 -8.85 4.69
N PRO A 132 1.27 -10.06 4.72
CA PRO A 132 2.72 -10.22 4.70
C PRO A 132 3.39 -9.68 3.42
N VAL A 133 2.62 -9.50 2.33
CA VAL A 133 3.15 -8.86 1.11
C VAL A 133 3.58 -7.41 1.35
N ARG A 134 3.09 -6.77 2.40
CA ARG A 134 3.49 -5.40 2.77
C ARG A 134 4.98 -5.31 3.11
N ILE A 135 5.61 -6.40 3.56
CA ILE A 135 7.07 -6.48 3.74
C ILE A 135 7.78 -6.29 2.39
N LEU A 136 7.33 -7.00 1.35
CA LEU A 136 7.88 -6.89 -0.01
C LEU A 136 7.60 -5.52 -0.62
N ARG A 137 6.39 -5.00 -0.44
CA ARG A 137 5.99 -3.68 -0.89
C ARG A 137 6.85 -2.57 -0.27
N LEU A 138 7.10 -2.64 1.05
CA LEU A 138 7.97 -1.70 1.74
C LEU A 138 9.41 -1.80 1.21
N ALA A 139 9.94 -3.00 1.05
CA ALA A 139 11.28 -3.21 0.49
C ALA A 139 11.38 -2.61 -0.94
N ARG A 140 10.34 -2.75 -1.77
CA ARG A 140 10.27 -2.12 -3.09
C ARG A 140 10.21 -0.60 -3.00
N PHE A 141 9.43 -0.03 -2.08
CA PHE A 141 9.44 1.43 -1.88
C PHE A 141 10.80 1.93 -1.39
N ALA A 142 11.50 1.16 -0.54
CA ALA A 142 12.86 1.50 -0.17
C ALA A 142 13.81 1.51 -1.38
N ALA A 143 13.70 0.53 -2.28
CA ALA A 143 14.44 0.51 -3.54
C ALA A 143 14.11 1.71 -4.44
N ARG A 144 12.82 2.06 -4.55
CA ARG A 144 12.36 3.19 -5.37
C ARG A 144 12.84 4.54 -4.83
N PHE A 145 12.79 4.73 -3.52
CA PHE A 145 13.02 6.03 -2.90
C PHE A 145 14.42 6.22 -2.29
N VAL A 146 15.31 5.21 -2.39
CA VAL A 146 16.69 5.35 -1.91
C VAL A 146 17.43 6.53 -2.57
N PRO A 147 17.24 6.86 -3.88
CA PRO A 147 17.89 8.02 -4.48
C PRO A 147 17.42 9.35 -3.87
N LEU A 148 16.24 9.36 -3.24
CA LEU A 148 15.70 10.51 -2.53
C LEU A 148 16.10 10.51 -1.04
N GLY A 149 16.88 9.53 -0.57
CA GLY A 149 17.36 9.43 0.80
C GLY A 149 16.35 8.88 1.82
N PHE A 150 15.32 8.15 1.37
CA PHE A 150 14.35 7.53 2.27
C PHE A 150 14.97 6.36 3.03
N GLN A 151 14.56 6.22 4.30
CA GLN A 151 14.96 5.14 5.20
C GLN A 151 13.73 4.49 5.83
N VAL A 152 13.85 3.20 6.15
CA VAL A 152 12.79 2.49 6.88
C VAL A 152 12.80 2.92 8.35
N ALA A 153 11.63 3.24 8.90
CA ALA A 153 11.49 3.58 10.30
C ALA A 153 11.90 2.37 11.18
N PRO A 154 12.67 2.59 12.28
CA PRO A 154 13.13 1.50 13.16
C PRO A 154 11.99 0.64 13.69
N GLU A 155 10.87 1.24 14.07
CA GLU A 155 9.69 0.54 14.56
C GLU A 155 9.00 -0.29 13.45
N THR A 156 9.08 0.16 12.21
CA THR A 156 8.54 -0.60 11.07
C THR A 156 9.43 -1.79 10.74
N MET A 157 10.74 -1.63 10.82
CA MET A 157 11.69 -2.73 10.67
C MET A 157 11.50 -3.77 11.80
N ALA A 158 11.32 -3.30 13.05
CA ALA A 158 11.02 -4.20 14.17
C ALA A 158 9.72 -4.99 13.97
N LEU A 159 8.67 -4.32 13.47
CA LEU A 159 7.39 -4.97 13.16
C LEU A 159 7.56 -6.03 12.06
N MET A 160 8.31 -5.74 10.99
CA MET A 160 8.58 -6.72 9.92
C MET A 160 9.34 -7.94 10.44
N ARG A 161 10.34 -7.74 11.33
CA ARG A 161 11.06 -8.88 11.97
C ARG A 161 10.11 -9.74 12.79
N GLN A 162 9.24 -9.12 13.58
CA GLN A 162 8.22 -9.83 14.34
C GLN A 162 7.30 -10.66 13.44
N MET A 163 6.82 -10.10 12.32
CA MET A 163 6.01 -10.84 11.35
C MET A 163 6.75 -12.06 10.78
N VAL A 164 8.03 -11.92 10.48
CA VAL A 164 8.87 -13.03 10.01
C VAL A 164 9.03 -14.11 11.09
N GLU A 165 9.30 -13.72 12.33
CA GLU A 165 9.44 -14.64 13.48
C GLU A 165 8.13 -15.38 13.78
N GLN A 166 6.98 -14.76 13.54
CA GLN A 166 5.65 -15.36 13.70
C GLN A 166 5.23 -16.26 12.53
N GLY A 167 6.07 -16.39 11.48
CA GLY A 167 5.79 -17.24 10.32
C GLY A 167 4.79 -16.67 9.33
N GLU A 168 4.44 -15.36 9.41
CA GLU A 168 3.47 -14.74 8.50
C GLU A 168 3.97 -14.77 7.04
N VAL A 169 5.30 -14.77 6.84
CA VAL A 169 5.92 -14.80 5.52
C VAL A 169 5.73 -16.14 4.81
N ASP A 170 5.50 -17.24 5.55
CA ASP A 170 5.25 -18.57 4.99
C ASP A 170 3.90 -18.64 4.23
N ALA A 171 3.00 -17.70 4.51
CA ALA A 171 1.70 -17.57 3.84
C ALA A 171 1.77 -16.80 2.51
N LEU A 172 2.96 -16.32 2.10
CA LEU A 172 3.13 -15.61 0.83
C LEU A 172 2.92 -16.54 -0.35
N VAL A 173 2.12 -16.09 -1.31
CA VAL A 173 1.94 -16.81 -2.59
C VAL A 173 2.95 -16.33 -3.62
N ALA A 174 3.53 -17.28 -4.35
CA ALA A 174 4.63 -17.02 -5.29
C ALA A 174 4.33 -15.94 -6.34
N GLU A 175 3.10 -15.86 -6.82
CA GLU A 175 2.70 -14.83 -7.79
C GLU A 175 2.80 -13.41 -7.22
N ARG A 176 2.36 -13.19 -5.98
CA ARG A 176 2.45 -11.87 -5.32
C ARG A 176 3.89 -11.51 -5.00
N VAL A 177 4.70 -12.50 -4.60
CA VAL A 177 6.14 -12.34 -4.40
C VAL A 177 6.79 -11.88 -5.71
N TRP A 178 6.50 -12.57 -6.81
CA TRP A 178 7.06 -12.24 -8.11
C TRP A 178 6.67 -10.84 -8.59
N GLN A 179 5.40 -10.46 -8.46
CA GLN A 179 4.92 -9.14 -8.86
C GLN A 179 5.65 -7.98 -8.16
N GLU A 180 5.89 -8.10 -6.85
CA GLU A 180 6.63 -7.06 -6.11
C GLU A 180 8.11 -7.10 -6.43
N THR A 181 8.68 -8.28 -6.65
CA THR A 181 10.08 -8.48 -7.05
C THR A 181 10.36 -7.89 -8.42
N GLU A 182 9.52 -8.21 -9.41
CA GLU A 182 9.65 -7.68 -10.77
C GLU A 182 9.63 -6.15 -10.78
N LYS A 183 8.69 -5.54 -10.03
CA LYS A 183 8.62 -4.09 -9.88
C LYS A 183 9.88 -3.54 -9.20
N ALA A 184 10.40 -4.22 -8.16
CA ALA A 184 11.58 -3.79 -7.44
C ALA A 184 12.86 -3.85 -8.31
N LEU A 185 12.97 -4.86 -9.16
CA LEU A 185 14.11 -4.99 -10.10
C LEU A 185 14.17 -3.88 -11.16
N ARG A 186 13.06 -3.21 -11.42
CA ARG A 186 12.98 -2.06 -12.34
C ARG A 186 13.34 -0.73 -11.67
N GLU A 187 13.49 -0.72 -10.34
CA GLU A 187 13.84 0.50 -9.60
C GLU A 187 15.36 0.74 -9.59
N ALA A 188 15.76 2.01 -9.52
CA ALA A 188 17.17 2.39 -9.51
C ALA A 188 17.97 1.79 -8.33
N GLY A 189 17.30 1.54 -7.22
CA GLY A 189 17.88 0.96 -6.03
C GLY A 189 17.55 -0.53 -5.84
N ALA A 190 17.46 -1.34 -6.90
CA ALA A 190 17.03 -2.75 -6.82
C ALA A 190 17.74 -3.58 -5.73
N SER A 191 19.05 -3.36 -5.50
CA SER A 191 19.79 -4.05 -4.44
C SER A 191 19.28 -3.74 -3.02
N VAL A 192 18.64 -2.58 -2.83
CA VAL A 192 18.08 -2.18 -1.54
C VAL A 192 16.88 -3.05 -1.17
N PHE A 193 16.10 -3.51 -2.15
CA PHE A 193 15.01 -4.46 -1.93
C PHE A 193 15.50 -5.70 -1.18
N PHE A 194 16.55 -6.34 -1.66
CA PHE A 194 17.11 -7.54 -1.04
C PHE A 194 17.74 -7.24 0.32
N ARG A 195 18.42 -6.09 0.48
CA ARG A 195 18.98 -5.68 1.77
C ARG A 195 17.91 -5.49 2.84
N VAL A 196 16.81 -4.82 2.52
CA VAL A 196 15.69 -4.63 3.45
C VAL A 196 15.06 -5.96 3.82
N LEU A 197 14.84 -6.86 2.85
CA LEU A 197 14.32 -8.21 3.12
C LEU A 197 15.28 -9.02 4.02
N ARG A 198 16.60 -8.88 3.79
CA ARG A 198 17.60 -9.53 4.63
C ARG A 198 17.58 -8.99 6.05
N GLU A 199 17.54 -7.68 6.21
CA GLU A 199 17.48 -7.01 7.52
C GLU A 199 16.22 -7.39 8.31
N ALA A 200 15.09 -7.56 7.63
CA ALA A 200 13.85 -8.05 8.22
C ALA A 200 13.86 -9.57 8.49
N GLY A 201 14.84 -10.31 7.98
CA GLY A 201 14.90 -11.77 8.08
C GLY A 201 14.02 -12.51 7.05
N ALA A 202 13.31 -11.79 6.18
CA ALA A 202 12.43 -12.38 5.17
C ALA A 202 13.21 -13.00 3.99
N LEU A 203 14.41 -12.50 3.68
CA LEU A 203 15.17 -12.94 2.51
C LEU A 203 15.46 -14.44 2.53
N LYS A 204 15.85 -14.98 3.69
CA LYS A 204 16.18 -16.41 3.85
C LYS A 204 14.99 -17.35 3.61
N ILE A 205 13.74 -16.83 3.78
CA ILE A 205 12.51 -17.59 3.59
C ILE A 205 12.04 -17.45 2.14
N VAL A 206 12.02 -16.22 1.61
CA VAL A 206 11.45 -15.91 0.30
C VAL A 206 12.43 -16.24 -0.85
N PHE A 207 13.72 -16.01 -0.62
CA PHE A 207 14.80 -16.18 -1.62
C PHE A 207 16.05 -16.82 -0.99
N PRO A 208 15.99 -18.09 -0.54
CA PRO A 208 17.11 -18.73 0.16
C PRO A 208 18.39 -18.77 -0.67
N GLU A 209 18.29 -18.94 -2.00
CA GLU A 209 19.44 -18.95 -2.90
C GLU A 209 20.12 -17.57 -2.95
N ILE A 210 19.33 -16.49 -3.00
CA ILE A 210 19.88 -15.12 -2.97
C ILE A 210 20.50 -14.85 -1.60
N ASN A 211 19.84 -15.29 -0.52
CA ASN A 211 20.37 -15.11 0.83
C ASN A 211 21.74 -15.80 1.00
N ALA A 212 21.95 -16.96 0.38
CA ALA A 212 23.24 -17.67 0.42
C ALA A 212 24.40 -16.91 -0.25
N LEU A 213 24.11 -15.97 -1.16
CA LEU A 213 25.14 -15.13 -1.81
C LEU A 213 25.73 -14.05 -0.88
N PHE A 214 25.13 -13.82 0.26
CA PHE A 214 25.63 -12.83 1.22
C PHE A 214 26.64 -13.41 2.23
N GLY A 215 26.93 -14.69 2.19
CA GLY A 215 27.87 -15.39 3.09
C GLY A 215 27.20 -15.81 4.39
#